data_f0e5eb2be775eae0c0279f985073d784
#
_entry.id   f0e5eb2be775eae0c0279f985073d784
#
_cell.length_a   1.000
_cell.length_b   1.000
_cell.length_c   1.000
_cell.angle_alpha   90.00
_cell.angle_beta   90.00
_cell.angle_gamma   90.00
#
_symmetry.space_group_name_H-M   'P 1'
#
loop_
_entity.id
_entity.type
_entity.pdbx_description
1 polymer ?
#
loop_
_entity_poly.entity_id
_entity_poly.type
_entity_poly.pdbx_seq_one_letter_code
_entity_poly.pdbx_strand_id
1 'polypeptide(L)'
;MTTSSFDNGTGNRNEPTLATDQTQPAQPLQSSHDTPAPRAAEASVSDASTPTPGGGRVPSWVRAVVRVIGSRDYVGVLIAIVALALVIGIAHPAFLRFSQLTDVLNQATFVAILACGMAMLLAMRELDLSVGSIYALTSVCAAILMKHGMNSWVAALIGIGVGAALGLTNGLIVQLFRLPSIVATLATLSIFRGLAYAISNGQQLLGPSLSDSFSVFAGGHFLGIPNTVYVMVALVAVLTGVLYYTPFGYRIRSIGSNPEAAAFSGIPVVRIRLLAFVLMGTLGGLGGVLSLGYFGAGDPNLGIGYELLAVAAAVIGGTSLMGGKATIVGAALGSILLAVVAAGLAYFSVPINWNSFATGAVILLAVILDSLLRRRRTNNSPRL
;
A
#
# COMPACT_ATOMS: atom_id res chain seq x y z
N MET A 1 55.90 -30.33 18.81
CA MET A 1 56.97 -29.50 19.36
C MET A 1 56.32 -28.31 19.96
N THR A 2 56.42 -28.25 21.26
CA THR A 2 56.49 -27.27 22.31
C THR A 2 55.18 -26.51 22.56
N THR A 3 54.33 -26.89 23.58
CA THR A 3 54.43 -26.88 25.07
C THR A 3 54.71 -25.48 25.63
N SER A 4 53.78 -25.01 26.43
CA SER A 4 53.95 -24.51 27.80
C SER A 4 52.76 -23.54 28.07
N SER A 5 51.90 -23.80 29.03
CA SER A 5 52.02 -24.04 30.47
C SER A 5 51.68 -22.75 31.28
N PHE A 6 50.60 -22.88 32.05
CA PHE A 6 50.31 -22.37 33.39
C PHE A 6 50.58 -20.89 33.74
N ASP A 7 49.61 -20.22 34.33
CA ASP A 7 49.72 -19.85 35.72
C ASP A 7 48.35 -19.63 36.40
N ASN A 8 48.31 -20.03 37.69
CA ASN A 8 47.27 -19.92 38.69
C ASN A 8 47.44 -18.66 39.51
N GLY A 9 46.38 -18.09 40.01
CA GLY A 9 46.46 -17.07 41.07
C GLY A 9 45.05 -16.75 41.60
N THR A 10 44.58 -17.56 42.55
CA THR A 10 44.12 -17.28 43.93
C THR A 10 43.53 -15.88 44.14
N GLY A 11 42.20 -15.66 44.38
CA GLY A 11 41.59 -15.91 45.68
C GLY A 11 41.36 -14.61 46.39
N ASN A 12 40.10 -14.16 46.51
CA ASN A 12 39.71 -13.57 47.79
C ASN A 12 38.17 -13.65 47.95
N ARG A 13 37.78 -14.34 49.02
CA ARG A 13 36.46 -14.35 49.63
C ARG A 13 36.32 -13.11 50.48
N ASN A 14 35.15 -12.48 50.48
CA ASN A 14 34.59 -11.86 51.65
C ASN A 14 33.06 -11.80 51.51
N GLU A 15 32.40 -12.65 52.24
CA GLU A 15 31.06 -12.57 52.75
C GLU A 15 31.08 -11.84 54.11
N PRO A 16 29.96 -11.68 54.79
CA PRO A 16 28.88 -10.68 54.64
C PRO A 16 28.80 -9.78 55.92
N THR A 17 28.15 -8.67 55.87
CA THR A 17 27.73 -7.98 57.09
C THR A 17 26.25 -7.67 57.05
N LEU A 18 25.52 -8.34 57.93
CA LEU A 18 24.21 -8.00 58.47
C LEU A 18 24.26 -6.69 59.27
N ALA A 19 23.35 -5.78 59.03
CA ALA A 19 22.97 -4.73 59.98
C ALA A 19 21.50 -4.35 59.71
N THR A 20 20.60 -4.91 60.52
CA THR A 20 19.73 -4.30 61.52
C THR A 20 18.77 -3.22 61.03
N ASP A 21 17.52 -3.64 60.87
CA ASP A 21 16.31 -3.23 61.64
C ASP A 21 16.28 -1.77 62.11
N GLN A 22 15.39 -0.96 61.52
CA GLN A 22 14.72 0.15 62.20
C GLN A 22 13.27 0.24 61.74
N THR A 23 12.43 -0.33 62.61
CA THR A 23 11.02 -0.08 62.75
C THR A 23 10.75 1.39 63.04
N GLN A 24 9.92 2.05 62.24
CA GLN A 24 9.25 3.31 62.62
C GLN A 24 7.76 3.05 62.77
N PRO A 25 7.13 3.61 63.81
CA PRO A 25 5.77 3.29 64.20
C PRO A 25 4.70 4.07 63.40
N ALA A 26 3.57 3.44 63.26
CA ALA A 26 2.35 3.97 62.68
C ALA A 26 1.80 5.20 63.44
N GLN A 27 1.39 6.23 62.70
CA GLN A 27 0.58 7.32 63.19
C GLN A 27 -0.93 7.07 62.90
N PRO A 28 -1.83 7.46 63.78
CA PRO A 28 -3.24 7.12 63.72
C PRO A 28 -4.05 8.08 62.82
N LEU A 29 -5.07 7.51 62.23
CA LEU A 29 -6.15 8.16 61.49
C LEU A 29 -6.82 9.25 62.35
N GLN A 30 -6.88 10.48 61.85
CA GLN A 30 -7.83 11.48 62.30
C GLN A 30 -8.93 11.64 61.24
N SER A 31 -10.13 11.26 61.68
CA SER A 31 -11.41 11.58 61.05
C SER A 31 -11.77 13.02 61.30
N SER A 32 -12.07 13.79 60.27
CA SER A 32 -12.95 14.97 60.42
C SER A 32 -13.88 15.05 59.21
N HIS A 33 -15.11 14.71 59.46
CA HIS A 33 -16.25 15.20 58.73
C HIS A 33 -16.29 16.72 58.74
N ASP A 34 -16.44 17.33 57.59
CA ASP A 34 -17.24 18.53 57.42
C ASP A 34 -17.51 18.75 55.93
N THR A 35 -18.76 18.54 55.56
CA THR A 35 -19.36 18.90 54.27
C THR A 35 -19.97 20.30 54.42
N PRO A 36 -19.72 21.21 53.49
CA PRO A 36 -20.71 22.26 53.18
C PRO A 36 -21.29 22.12 51.78
N ALA A 37 -22.58 22.28 51.72
CA ALA A 37 -23.45 22.30 50.55
C ALA A 37 -23.12 23.41 49.52
N PRO A 38 -23.53 23.24 48.24
CA PRO A 38 -23.21 24.20 47.19
C PRO A 38 -24.10 25.44 47.28
N ARG A 39 -23.47 26.59 47.35
CA ARG A 39 -24.11 27.90 47.09
C ARG A 39 -24.20 28.15 45.58
N ALA A 40 -25.40 28.32 45.10
CA ALA A 40 -25.70 28.91 43.81
C ALA A 40 -25.12 30.33 43.75
N ALA A 41 -24.33 30.60 42.74
CA ALA A 41 -23.90 31.95 42.37
C ALA A 41 -24.43 32.23 40.97
N GLU A 42 -25.19 33.27 40.92
CA GLU A 42 -25.91 33.83 39.80
C GLU A 42 -24.98 34.29 38.67
N ALA A 43 -25.46 34.09 37.48
CA ALA A 43 -24.88 34.55 36.24
C ALA A 43 -24.88 36.09 36.19
N SER A 44 -23.72 36.69 35.92
CA SER A 44 -23.68 38.02 35.35
C SER A 44 -23.23 37.93 33.88
N VAL A 45 -24.20 38.14 33.02
CA VAL A 45 -24.02 38.42 31.61
C VAL A 45 -23.31 39.77 31.49
N SER A 46 -22.19 39.78 30.83
CA SER A 46 -21.70 41.01 30.21
C SER A 46 -21.25 40.71 28.78
N ASP A 47 -22.17 41.00 27.88
CA ASP A 47 -21.89 41.24 26.47
C ASP A 47 -20.85 42.33 26.32
N ALA A 48 -19.75 42.03 25.68
CA ALA A 48 -18.95 42.99 24.97
C ALA A 48 -18.33 42.31 23.77
N SER A 49 -19.08 42.24 22.69
CA SER A 49 -18.59 41.92 21.35
C SER A 49 -17.79 43.10 20.80
N THR A 50 -16.47 42.97 20.83
CA THR A 50 -15.61 43.84 20.00
C THR A 50 -15.56 43.25 18.58
N PRO A 51 -15.88 44.05 17.54
CA PRO A 51 -15.75 43.60 16.16
C PRO A 51 -14.28 43.60 15.74
N THR A 52 -13.74 42.45 15.42
CA THR A 52 -12.43 42.29 14.76
C THR A 52 -12.56 42.74 13.30
N PRO A 53 -11.65 43.61 12.78
CA PRO A 53 -11.74 44.11 11.42
C PRO A 53 -11.27 43.08 10.38
N GLY A 54 -12.10 42.85 9.35
CA GLY A 54 -11.67 42.68 7.99
C GLY A 54 -10.92 41.40 7.63
N GLY A 55 -11.47 40.23 7.90
CA GLY A 55 -11.12 39.03 7.14
C GLY A 55 -12.03 38.89 5.92
N GLY A 56 -11.50 39.06 4.71
CA GLY A 56 -12.24 38.90 3.46
C GLY A 56 -13.08 37.61 3.51
N ARG A 57 -14.41 37.75 3.38
CA ARG A 57 -15.35 36.61 3.36
C ARG A 57 -15.07 35.78 2.14
N VAL A 58 -14.30 34.70 2.31
CA VAL A 58 -14.16 33.67 1.28
C VAL A 58 -15.56 33.19 0.89
N PRO A 59 -15.94 33.25 -0.41
CA PRO A 59 -17.28 32.88 -0.86
C PRO A 59 -17.70 31.50 -0.36
N SER A 60 -18.99 31.35 -0.08
CA SER A 60 -19.53 30.08 0.48
C SER A 60 -19.23 28.85 -0.40
N TRP A 61 -19.20 29.03 -1.70
CA TRP A 61 -18.85 28.00 -2.66
C TRP A 61 -17.37 27.60 -2.55
N VAL A 62 -16.44 28.54 -2.33
CA VAL A 62 -15.01 28.24 -2.11
C VAL A 62 -14.84 27.44 -0.82
N ARG A 63 -15.55 27.83 0.26
CA ARG A 63 -15.54 27.06 1.52
C ARG A 63 -16.17 25.68 1.35
N ALA A 64 -17.21 25.53 0.54
CA ALA A 64 -17.81 24.25 0.20
C ALA A 64 -16.84 23.38 -0.61
N VAL A 65 -16.18 23.93 -1.62
CA VAL A 65 -15.16 23.26 -2.43
C VAL A 65 -13.96 22.86 -1.58
N VAL A 66 -13.43 23.76 -0.75
CA VAL A 66 -12.30 23.45 0.16
C VAL A 66 -12.71 22.39 1.20
N ARG A 67 -13.96 22.39 1.67
CA ARG A 67 -14.45 21.35 2.59
C ARG A 67 -14.62 19.99 1.90
N VAL A 68 -15.13 19.96 0.68
CA VAL A 68 -15.24 18.75 -0.15
C VAL A 68 -13.84 18.24 -0.53
N ILE A 69 -12.94 19.15 -0.93
CA ILE A 69 -11.54 18.84 -1.26
C ILE A 69 -10.78 18.34 -0.01
N GLY A 70 -10.98 18.97 1.15
CA GLY A 70 -10.31 18.59 2.39
C GLY A 70 -10.84 17.31 3.07
N SER A 71 -12.01 16.80 2.64
CA SER A 71 -12.66 15.65 3.27
C SER A 71 -12.28 14.29 2.67
N ARG A 72 -11.57 14.27 1.52
CA ARG A 72 -11.16 13.02 0.86
C ARG A 72 -9.67 13.07 0.53
N ASP A 73 -8.93 12.12 1.07
CA ASP A 73 -7.45 12.07 0.97
C ASP A 73 -6.91 12.00 -0.45
N TYR A 74 -7.70 11.46 -1.40
CA TYR A 74 -7.28 11.30 -2.79
C TYR A 74 -7.52 12.52 -3.70
N VAL A 75 -8.20 13.58 -3.21
CA VAL A 75 -8.47 14.76 -4.03
C VAL A 75 -7.18 15.52 -4.38
N GLY A 76 -6.21 15.53 -3.45
CA GLY A 76 -4.89 16.10 -3.72
C GLY A 76 -4.17 15.40 -4.88
N VAL A 77 -4.27 14.07 -4.94
CA VAL A 77 -3.68 13.28 -6.02
C VAL A 77 -4.39 13.57 -7.35
N LEU A 78 -5.72 13.68 -7.35
CA LEU A 78 -6.47 14.01 -8.55
C LEU A 78 -6.08 15.41 -9.09
N ILE A 79 -5.93 16.41 -8.21
CA ILE A 79 -5.45 17.74 -8.60
C ILE A 79 -4.04 17.65 -9.19
N ALA A 80 -3.15 16.86 -8.59
CA ALA A 80 -1.79 16.67 -9.10
C ALA A 80 -1.79 16.01 -10.48
N ILE A 81 -2.63 15.00 -10.73
CA ILE A 81 -2.79 14.35 -12.05
C ILE A 81 -3.22 15.39 -13.08
N VAL A 82 -4.29 16.15 -12.79
CA VAL A 82 -4.83 17.15 -13.73
C VAL A 82 -3.80 18.25 -13.99
N ALA A 83 -3.17 18.78 -12.95
CA ALA A 83 -2.15 19.83 -13.09
C ALA A 83 -0.96 19.35 -13.95
N LEU A 84 -0.45 18.16 -13.68
CA LEU A 84 0.67 17.59 -14.43
C LEU A 84 0.27 17.30 -15.88
N ALA A 85 -0.91 16.73 -16.11
CA ALA A 85 -1.41 16.47 -17.45
C ALA A 85 -1.59 17.76 -18.26
N LEU A 86 -2.03 18.83 -17.62
CA LEU A 86 -2.14 20.17 -18.26
C LEU A 86 -0.75 20.73 -18.57
N VAL A 87 0.21 20.65 -17.67
CA VAL A 87 1.60 21.11 -17.92
C VAL A 87 2.22 20.39 -19.11
N ILE A 88 2.11 19.04 -19.14
CA ILE A 88 2.58 18.25 -20.28
C ILE A 88 1.82 18.61 -21.55
N GLY A 89 0.50 18.75 -21.48
CA GLY A 89 -0.36 19.04 -22.61
C GLY A 89 -0.15 20.43 -23.22
N ILE A 90 0.21 21.44 -22.41
CA ILE A 90 0.56 22.77 -22.90
C ILE A 90 1.90 22.70 -23.68
N ALA A 91 2.89 21.97 -23.15
CA ALA A 91 4.18 21.81 -23.82
C ALA A 91 4.08 20.88 -25.05
N HIS A 92 3.27 19.85 -24.96
CA HIS A 92 3.11 18.78 -25.97
C HIS A 92 1.61 18.49 -26.20
N PRO A 93 0.90 19.24 -27.06
CA PRO A 93 -0.54 19.07 -27.29
C PRO A 93 -0.96 17.65 -27.72
N ALA A 94 -0.04 16.90 -28.33
CA ALA A 94 -0.28 15.49 -28.70
C ALA A 94 -0.59 14.62 -27.49
N PHE A 95 -0.10 14.94 -26.29
CA PHE A 95 -0.37 14.21 -25.06
C PHE A 95 -1.86 14.22 -24.68
N LEU A 96 -2.57 15.29 -24.97
CA LEU A 96 -4.01 15.44 -24.66
C LEU A 96 -4.94 14.73 -25.65
N ARG A 97 -4.39 14.05 -26.67
CA ARG A 97 -5.20 13.21 -27.55
C ARG A 97 -5.83 12.06 -26.76
N PHE A 98 -7.09 11.75 -27.06
CA PHE A 98 -7.83 10.70 -26.36
C PHE A 98 -7.08 9.37 -26.33
N SER A 99 -6.48 8.95 -27.44
CA SER A 99 -5.69 7.72 -27.52
C SER A 99 -4.50 7.71 -26.53
N GLN A 100 -3.77 8.84 -26.43
CA GLN A 100 -2.63 8.93 -25.53
C GLN A 100 -3.04 8.90 -24.06
N LEU A 101 -4.15 9.54 -23.72
CA LEU A 101 -4.69 9.49 -22.35
C LEU A 101 -5.15 8.07 -21.99
N THR A 102 -5.78 7.35 -22.94
CA THR A 102 -6.18 5.96 -22.72
C THR A 102 -4.98 5.01 -22.63
N ASP A 103 -3.90 5.28 -23.38
CA ASP A 103 -2.65 4.53 -23.26
C ASP A 103 -1.99 4.72 -21.90
N VAL A 104 -1.98 5.95 -21.36
CA VAL A 104 -1.51 6.22 -19.99
C VAL A 104 -2.35 5.48 -18.95
N LEU A 105 -3.68 5.47 -19.10
CA LEU A 105 -4.57 4.72 -18.21
C LEU A 105 -4.30 3.21 -18.30
N ASN A 106 -4.04 2.70 -19.51
CA ASN A 106 -3.70 1.30 -19.70
C ASN A 106 -2.39 0.92 -19.00
N GLN A 107 -1.35 1.74 -19.13
CA GLN A 107 -0.08 1.53 -18.43
C GLN A 107 -0.28 1.59 -16.89
N ALA A 108 -1.10 2.51 -16.42
CA ALA A 108 -1.43 2.61 -15.00
C ALA A 108 -2.14 1.35 -14.47
N THR A 109 -2.92 0.65 -15.30
CA THR A 109 -3.75 -0.49 -14.90
C THR A 109 -2.94 -1.58 -14.20
N PHE A 110 -1.81 -1.97 -14.74
CA PHE A 110 -1.01 -3.06 -14.21
C PHE A 110 -0.45 -2.76 -12.81
N VAL A 111 -0.01 -1.52 -12.59
CA VAL A 111 0.43 -1.06 -11.26
C VAL A 111 -0.77 -0.85 -10.34
N ALA A 112 -1.90 -0.35 -10.84
CA ALA A 112 -3.09 -0.08 -10.04
C ALA A 112 -3.70 -1.35 -9.42
N ILE A 113 -3.73 -2.46 -10.18
CA ILE A 113 -4.17 -3.77 -9.67
C ILE A 113 -3.35 -4.15 -8.43
N LEU A 114 -2.03 -4.03 -8.50
CA LEU A 114 -1.12 -4.34 -7.40
C LEU A 114 -1.23 -3.32 -6.25
N ALA A 115 -1.35 -2.04 -6.57
CA ALA A 115 -1.46 -0.97 -5.59
C ALA A 115 -2.74 -1.07 -4.74
N CYS A 116 -3.86 -1.52 -5.34
CA CYS A 116 -5.10 -1.77 -4.60
C CYS A 116 -4.93 -2.88 -3.56
N GLY A 117 -4.26 -3.98 -3.91
CA GLY A 117 -3.92 -5.06 -2.98
C GLY A 117 -2.94 -4.59 -1.90
N MET A 118 -1.90 -3.86 -2.31
CA MET A 118 -0.91 -3.28 -1.41
C MET A 118 -1.54 -2.32 -0.41
N ALA A 119 -2.53 -1.51 -0.82
CA ALA A 119 -3.26 -0.64 0.09
C ALA A 119 -3.99 -1.42 1.20
N MET A 120 -4.51 -2.61 0.91
CA MET A 120 -5.15 -3.47 1.92
C MET A 120 -4.13 -4.10 2.87
N LEU A 121 -2.95 -4.52 2.39
CA LEU A 121 -1.86 -5.01 3.23
C LEU A 121 -1.31 -3.90 4.13
N LEU A 122 -1.00 -2.73 3.56
CA LEU A 122 -0.54 -1.56 4.31
C LEU A 122 -1.51 -1.15 5.41
N ALA A 123 -2.82 -1.26 5.15
CA ALA A 123 -3.83 -1.01 6.17
C ALA A 123 -3.68 -1.92 7.40
N MET A 124 -3.06 -3.11 7.26
CA MET A 124 -2.74 -4.06 8.34
C MET A 124 -1.31 -3.93 8.85
N ARG A 125 -0.51 -2.96 8.36
CA ARG A 125 0.94 -2.80 8.59
C ARG A 125 1.77 -3.95 8.01
N GLU A 126 1.25 -4.58 6.96
CA GLU A 126 1.95 -5.65 6.21
C GLU A 126 2.38 -5.12 4.84
N LEU A 127 3.42 -5.75 4.28
CA LEU A 127 3.94 -5.46 2.95
C LEU A 127 4.21 -6.77 2.22
N ASP A 128 3.96 -6.79 0.91
CA ASP A 128 4.36 -7.89 0.03
C ASP A 128 5.24 -7.36 -1.10
N LEU A 129 6.56 -7.46 -0.91
CA LEU A 129 7.52 -7.05 -1.93
C LEU A 129 7.72 -8.10 -3.02
N SER A 130 7.18 -9.32 -2.86
CA SER A 130 7.29 -10.37 -3.86
C SER A 130 6.28 -10.24 -5.00
N VAL A 131 5.32 -9.33 -4.89
CA VAL A 131 4.19 -9.22 -5.83
C VAL A 131 4.64 -9.03 -7.29
N GLY A 132 5.73 -8.29 -7.55
CA GLY A 132 6.31 -8.18 -8.88
C GLY A 132 6.84 -9.50 -9.43
N SER A 133 7.37 -10.36 -8.56
CA SER A 133 7.80 -11.72 -8.93
C SER A 133 6.63 -12.68 -9.10
N ILE A 134 5.59 -12.56 -8.27
CA ILE A 134 4.32 -13.30 -8.46
C ILE A 134 3.72 -12.97 -9.82
N TYR A 135 3.67 -11.69 -10.17
CA TYR A 135 3.20 -11.20 -11.46
C TYR A 135 3.95 -11.86 -12.64
N ALA A 136 5.30 -11.86 -12.59
CA ALA A 136 6.10 -12.49 -13.64
C ALA A 136 5.92 -14.02 -13.69
N LEU A 137 5.98 -14.69 -12.53
CA LEU A 137 5.88 -16.14 -12.45
C LEU A 137 4.52 -16.65 -12.95
N THR A 138 3.42 -15.96 -12.61
CA THR A 138 2.08 -16.33 -13.07
C THR A 138 1.90 -16.11 -14.57
N SER A 139 2.47 -15.03 -15.13
CA SER A 139 2.52 -14.79 -16.57
C SER A 139 3.25 -15.91 -17.32
N VAL A 140 4.44 -16.29 -16.81
CA VAL A 140 5.24 -17.40 -17.38
C VAL A 140 4.51 -18.74 -17.25
N CYS A 141 3.93 -19.06 -16.08
CA CYS A 141 3.16 -20.30 -15.89
C CYS A 141 1.99 -20.40 -16.86
N ALA A 142 1.21 -19.33 -17.01
CA ALA A 142 0.08 -19.31 -17.94
C ALA A 142 0.56 -19.46 -19.39
N ALA A 143 1.65 -18.80 -19.80
CA ALA A 143 2.25 -18.94 -21.13
C ALA A 143 2.70 -20.37 -21.41
N ILE A 144 3.32 -21.06 -20.44
CA ILE A 144 3.70 -22.48 -20.57
C ILE A 144 2.48 -23.35 -20.81
N LEU A 145 1.40 -23.17 -20.04
CA LEU A 145 0.17 -23.94 -20.18
C LEU A 145 -0.46 -23.73 -21.57
N MET A 146 -0.51 -22.48 -22.05
CA MET A 146 -1.02 -22.14 -23.39
C MET A 146 -0.15 -22.75 -24.49
N LYS A 147 1.19 -22.73 -24.35
CA LYS A 147 2.11 -23.37 -25.26
C LYS A 147 1.89 -24.88 -25.39
N HIS A 148 1.43 -25.53 -24.33
CA HIS A 148 1.08 -26.96 -24.34
C HIS A 148 -0.37 -27.23 -24.81
N GLY A 149 -1.03 -26.25 -25.41
CA GLY A 149 -2.35 -26.41 -26.03
C GLY A 149 -3.52 -26.25 -25.06
N MET A 150 -3.28 -25.77 -23.84
CA MET A 150 -4.39 -25.48 -22.92
C MET A 150 -5.19 -24.27 -23.39
N ASN A 151 -6.51 -24.30 -23.22
CA ASN A 151 -7.36 -23.13 -23.47
C ASN A 151 -6.87 -21.92 -22.69
N SER A 152 -6.76 -20.76 -23.33
CA SER A 152 -6.14 -19.54 -22.78
C SER A 152 -6.85 -19.02 -21.54
N TRP A 153 -8.19 -19.12 -21.48
CA TRP A 153 -8.96 -18.72 -20.30
C TRP A 153 -8.71 -19.65 -19.10
N VAL A 154 -8.61 -20.96 -19.37
CA VAL A 154 -8.30 -21.95 -18.31
C VAL A 154 -6.87 -21.74 -17.80
N ALA A 155 -5.90 -21.54 -18.69
CA ALA A 155 -4.51 -21.24 -18.33
C ALA A 155 -4.41 -19.94 -17.52
N ALA A 156 -5.18 -18.91 -17.90
CA ALA A 156 -5.26 -17.64 -17.15
C ALA A 156 -5.82 -17.85 -15.73
N LEU A 157 -6.91 -18.62 -15.58
CA LEU A 157 -7.48 -18.94 -14.27
C LEU A 157 -6.51 -19.74 -13.39
N ILE A 158 -5.78 -20.69 -13.97
CA ILE A 158 -4.73 -21.43 -13.25
C ILE A 158 -3.61 -20.49 -12.84
N GLY A 159 -3.17 -19.57 -13.71
CA GLY A 159 -2.18 -18.53 -13.38
C GLY A 159 -2.61 -17.66 -12.20
N ILE A 160 -3.87 -17.23 -12.15
CA ILE A 160 -4.43 -16.51 -11.00
C ILE A 160 -4.41 -17.39 -9.74
N GLY A 161 -4.76 -18.67 -9.88
CA GLY A 161 -4.71 -19.65 -8.79
C GLY A 161 -3.27 -19.86 -8.25
N VAL A 162 -2.28 -19.92 -9.14
CA VAL A 162 -0.85 -19.96 -8.77
C VAL A 162 -0.51 -18.69 -7.97
N GLY A 163 -0.93 -17.51 -8.43
CA GLY A 163 -0.73 -16.26 -7.70
C GLY A 163 -1.31 -16.31 -6.28
N ALA A 164 -2.55 -16.82 -6.13
CA ALA A 164 -3.19 -17.00 -4.83
C ALA A 164 -2.41 -17.97 -3.92
N ALA A 165 -1.89 -19.07 -4.47
CA ALA A 165 -1.06 -20.04 -3.74
C ALA A 165 0.27 -19.43 -3.28
N LEU A 166 0.92 -18.62 -4.11
CA LEU A 166 2.15 -17.90 -3.76
C LEU A 166 1.90 -16.85 -2.66
N GLY A 167 0.78 -16.12 -2.76
CA GLY A 167 0.36 -15.23 -1.67
C GLY A 167 0.07 -15.98 -0.37
N LEU A 168 -0.59 -17.13 -0.43
CA LEU A 168 -0.78 -17.99 0.74
C LEU A 168 0.56 -18.45 1.33
N THR A 169 1.52 -18.82 0.48
CA THR A 169 2.87 -19.19 0.91
C THR A 169 3.55 -18.06 1.69
N ASN A 170 3.47 -16.82 1.20
CA ASN A 170 3.97 -15.64 1.91
C ASN A 170 3.31 -15.47 3.28
N GLY A 171 1.98 -15.52 3.30
CA GLY A 171 1.22 -15.40 4.54
C GLY A 171 1.56 -16.49 5.55
N LEU A 172 1.75 -17.74 5.09
CA LEU A 172 2.17 -18.86 5.94
C LEU A 172 3.59 -18.67 6.48
N ILE A 173 4.55 -18.26 5.66
CA ILE A 173 5.93 -17.98 6.08
C ILE A 173 5.93 -16.91 7.19
N VAL A 174 5.25 -15.79 6.95
CA VAL A 174 5.14 -14.71 7.94
C VAL A 174 4.53 -15.21 9.25
N GLN A 175 3.48 -16.06 9.17
CA GLN A 175 2.73 -16.49 10.33
C GLN A 175 3.43 -17.62 11.10
N LEU A 176 3.95 -18.64 10.41
CA LEU A 176 4.57 -19.81 11.04
C LEU A 176 5.92 -19.49 11.67
N PHE A 177 6.73 -18.69 10.97
CA PHE A 177 8.06 -18.31 11.44
C PHE A 177 8.07 -16.98 12.20
N ARG A 178 6.92 -16.30 12.32
CA ARG A 178 6.77 -15.01 13.00
C ARG A 178 7.75 -13.95 12.48
N LEU A 179 8.03 -13.98 11.18
CA LEU A 179 8.93 -13.05 10.52
C LEU A 179 8.19 -11.75 10.17
N PRO A 180 8.89 -10.60 10.19
CA PRO A 180 8.36 -9.39 9.56
C PRO A 180 8.04 -9.64 8.08
N SER A 181 6.89 -9.19 7.61
CA SER A 181 6.45 -9.43 6.23
C SER A 181 7.45 -8.91 5.19
N ILE A 182 8.08 -7.77 5.44
CA ILE A 182 9.13 -7.22 4.58
C ILE A 182 10.27 -8.22 4.37
N VAL A 183 10.76 -8.86 5.43
CA VAL A 183 11.89 -9.81 5.36
C VAL A 183 11.47 -11.07 4.62
N ALA A 184 10.30 -11.63 4.96
CA ALA A 184 9.77 -12.83 4.32
C ALA A 184 9.54 -12.61 2.82
N THR A 185 8.91 -11.48 2.44
CA THR A 185 8.56 -11.19 1.05
C THR A 185 9.75 -10.73 0.21
N LEU A 186 10.81 -10.17 0.79
CA LEU A 186 12.09 -9.96 0.12
C LEU A 186 12.77 -11.28 -0.25
N ALA A 187 12.74 -12.26 0.64
CA ALA A 187 13.28 -13.58 0.34
C ALA A 187 12.46 -14.27 -0.77
N THR A 188 11.13 -14.28 -0.65
CA THR A 188 10.26 -14.88 -1.66
C THR A 188 10.25 -14.11 -2.98
N LEU A 189 10.50 -12.80 -3.00
CA LEU A 189 10.76 -12.04 -4.22
C LEU A 189 11.86 -12.70 -5.05
N SER A 190 12.99 -13.00 -4.41
CA SER A 190 14.12 -13.64 -5.09
C SER A 190 13.83 -15.08 -5.49
N ILE A 191 13.15 -15.84 -4.63
CA ILE A 191 12.76 -17.24 -4.89
C ILE A 191 11.79 -17.30 -6.08
N PHE A 192 10.71 -16.54 -6.07
CA PHE A 192 9.70 -16.57 -7.12
C PHE A 192 10.24 -16.01 -8.44
N ARG A 193 11.10 -14.99 -8.38
CA ARG A 193 11.80 -14.47 -9.56
C ARG A 193 12.75 -15.51 -10.14
N GLY A 194 13.56 -16.14 -9.30
CA GLY A 194 14.45 -17.24 -9.71
C GLY A 194 13.69 -18.40 -10.31
N LEU A 195 12.52 -18.77 -9.76
CA LEU A 195 11.68 -19.81 -10.32
C LEU A 195 11.12 -19.41 -11.71
N ALA A 196 10.68 -18.14 -11.88
CA ALA A 196 10.23 -17.65 -13.18
C ALA A 196 11.34 -17.76 -14.23
N TYR A 197 12.60 -17.39 -13.90
CA TYR A 197 13.73 -17.57 -14.79
C TYR A 197 14.04 -19.04 -15.07
N ALA A 198 14.02 -19.89 -14.05
CA ALA A 198 14.34 -21.30 -14.20
C ALA A 198 13.39 -22.02 -15.16
N ILE A 199 12.05 -21.84 -14.98
CA ILE A 199 11.06 -22.53 -15.82
C ILE A 199 10.92 -21.95 -17.23
N SER A 200 11.33 -20.67 -17.43
CA SER A 200 11.34 -20.03 -18.75
C SER A 200 12.71 -20.13 -19.47
N ASN A 201 13.72 -20.71 -18.82
CA ASN A 201 15.12 -20.65 -19.24
C ASN A 201 15.60 -19.20 -19.48
N GLY A 202 15.10 -18.25 -18.71
CA GLY A 202 15.39 -16.84 -18.83
C GLY A 202 14.85 -16.17 -20.10
N GLN A 203 14.00 -16.87 -20.84
CA GLN A 203 13.47 -16.39 -22.13
C GLN A 203 12.02 -15.93 -22.00
N GLN A 204 11.67 -15.01 -22.87
CA GLN A 204 10.28 -14.63 -23.08
C GLN A 204 9.55 -15.77 -23.80
N LEU A 205 8.42 -16.20 -23.26
CA LEU A 205 7.59 -17.26 -23.80
C LEU A 205 6.42 -16.66 -24.58
N LEU A 206 6.20 -17.11 -25.80
CA LEU A 206 5.06 -16.69 -26.59
C LEU A 206 3.76 -17.03 -25.87
N GLY A 207 2.88 -16.07 -25.79
CA GLY A 207 1.52 -16.21 -25.27
C GLY A 207 0.54 -16.77 -26.31
N PRO A 208 -0.76 -16.58 -26.07
CA PRO A 208 -1.78 -17.00 -27.03
C PRO A 208 -1.66 -16.20 -28.33
N SER A 209 -2.18 -16.77 -29.43
CA SER A 209 -2.22 -16.07 -30.72
C SER A 209 -3.02 -14.77 -30.62
N LEU A 210 -2.74 -13.78 -31.47
CA LEU A 210 -3.48 -12.51 -31.49
C LEU A 210 -4.96 -12.68 -31.82
N SER A 211 -5.33 -13.77 -32.49
CA SER A 211 -6.73 -14.14 -32.79
C SER A 211 -7.41 -14.91 -31.66
N ASP A 212 -6.68 -15.31 -30.62
CA ASP A 212 -7.25 -15.98 -29.46
C ASP A 212 -8.18 -15.03 -28.70
N SER A 213 -9.31 -15.56 -28.23
CA SER A 213 -10.35 -14.76 -27.56
C SER A 213 -9.84 -14.04 -26.29
N PHE A 214 -8.86 -14.64 -25.60
CA PHE A 214 -8.24 -14.02 -24.43
C PHE A 214 -7.32 -12.85 -24.82
N SER A 215 -6.52 -13.00 -25.89
CA SER A 215 -5.70 -11.90 -26.44
C SER A 215 -6.56 -10.78 -26.98
N VAL A 216 -7.63 -11.11 -27.71
CA VAL A 216 -8.61 -10.13 -28.21
C VAL A 216 -9.28 -9.39 -27.05
N PHE A 217 -9.58 -10.07 -25.95
CA PHE A 217 -10.08 -9.41 -24.74
C PHE A 217 -9.05 -8.51 -24.09
N ALA A 218 -7.84 -9.03 -23.79
CA ALA A 218 -6.83 -8.30 -23.03
C ALA A 218 -6.19 -7.14 -23.82
N GLY A 219 -5.98 -7.30 -25.14
CA GLY A 219 -5.46 -6.27 -26.05
C GLY A 219 -6.52 -5.41 -26.73
N GLY A 220 -7.81 -5.77 -26.56
CA GLY A 220 -8.92 -5.10 -27.23
C GLY A 220 -9.31 -3.76 -26.61
N HIS A 221 -10.15 -3.04 -27.36
CA HIS A 221 -10.70 -1.74 -26.95
C HIS A 221 -12.23 -1.78 -27.07
N PHE A 222 -12.89 -1.24 -26.08
CA PHE A 222 -14.34 -0.98 -26.13
C PHE A 222 -14.55 0.55 -26.03
N LEU A 223 -15.30 1.12 -26.97
CA LEU A 223 -15.49 2.58 -27.09
C LEU A 223 -14.17 3.38 -27.12
N GLY A 224 -13.11 2.81 -27.69
CA GLY A 224 -11.78 3.44 -27.76
C GLY A 224 -10.97 3.41 -26.46
N ILE A 225 -11.47 2.76 -25.41
CA ILE A 225 -10.76 2.57 -24.14
C ILE A 225 -10.29 1.12 -24.05
N PRO A 226 -9.02 0.85 -23.66
CA PRO A 226 -8.52 -0.51 -23.48
C PRO A 226 -9.35 -1.31 -22.47
N ASN A 227 -9.63 -2.58 -22.79
CA ASN A 227 -10.44 -3.45 -21.93
C ASN A 227 -9.81 -3.65 -20.53
N THR A 228 -8.48 -3.61 -20.43
CA THR A 228 -7.73 -3.65 -19.17
C THR A 228 -8.13 -2.53 -18.21
N VAL A 229 -8.45 -1.32 -18.73
CA VAL A 229 -8.92 -0.19 -17.94
C VAL A 229 -10.28 -0.48 -17.31
N TYR A 230 -11.18 -1.13 -18.05
CA TYR A 230 -12.47 -1.56 -17.47
C TYR A 230 -12.28 -2.60 -16.38
N VAL A 231 -11.33 -3.54 -16.55
CA VAL A 231 -10.97 -4.50 -15.49
C VAL A 231 -10.46 -3.77 -14.26
N MET A 232 -9.57 -2.78 -14.42
CA MET A 232 -9.09 -1.95 -13.31
C MET A 232 -10.23 -1.24 -12.59
N VAL A 233 -11.12 -0.58 -13.33
CA VAL A 233 -12.25 0.16 -12.74
C VAL A 233 -13.18 -0.79 -11.97
N ALA A 234 -13.51 -1.93 -12.56
CA ALA A 234 -14.33 -2.94 -11.90
C ALA A 234 -13.65 -3.45 -10.61
N LEU A 235 -12.35 -3.73 -10.67
CA LEU A 235 -11.57 -4.18 -9.53
C LEU A 235 -11.54 -3.12 -8.41
N VAL A 236 -11.28 -1.86 -8.76
CA VAL A 236 -11.30 -0.73 -7.81
C VAL A 236 -12.67 -0.62 -7.13
N ALA A 237 -13.76 -0.75 -7.89
CA ALA A 237 -15.11 -0.73 -7.33
C ALA A 237 -15.35 -1.90 -6.37
N VAL A 238 -15.00 -3.13 -6.78
CA VAL A 238 -15.15 -4.35 -5.95
C VAL A 238 -14.32 -4.23 -4.67
N LEU A 239 -13.02 -3.92 -4.78
CA LEU A 239 -12.14 -3.83 -3.60
C LEU A 239 -12.52 -2.66 -2.68
N THR A 240 -13.02 -1.54 -3.22
CA THR A 240 -13.60 -0.47 -2.42
C THR A 240 -14.81 -0.97 -1.65
N GLY A 241 -15.69 -1.73 -2.31
CA GLY A 241 -16.82 -2.40 -1.67
C GLY A 241 -16.37 -3.35 -0.57
N VAL A 242 -15.38 -4.19 -0.85
CA VAL A 242 -14.81 -5.11 0.14
C VAL A 242 -14.24 -4.37 1.34
N LEU A 243 -13.47 -3.30 1.12
CA LEU A 243 -12.82 -2.56 2.19
C LEU A 243 -13.80 -1.83 3.10
N TYR A 244 -14.85 -1.21 2.54
CA TYR A 244 -15.73 -0.33 3.30
C TYR A 244 -17.03 -0.97 3.76
N TYR A 245 -17.55 -1.98 3.04
CA TYR A 245 -18.88 -2.54 3.28
C TYR A 245 -18.86 -4.00 3.73
N THR A 246 -17.68 -4.65 3.91
CA THR A 246 -17.62 -6.03 4.40
C THR A 246 -16.96 -6.16 5.76
N PRO A 247 -17.27 -7.24 6.51
CA PRO A 247 -16.56 -7.56 7.76
C PRO A 247 -15.06 -7.76 7.56
N PHE A 248 -14.62 -8.22 6.39
CA PHE A 248 -13.22 -8.41 6.07
C PHE A 248 -12.46 -7.08 6.06
N GLY A 249 -12.97 -6.08 5.35
CA GLY A 249 -12.37 -4.75 5.31
C GLY A 249 -12.39 -4.03 6.66
N TYR A 250 -13.46 -4.21 7.43
CA TYR A 250 -13.51 -3.70 8.82
C TYR A 250 -12.40 -4.31 9.68
N ARG A 251 -12.22 -5.65 9.63
CA ARG A 251 -11.19 -6.37 10.39
C ARG A 251 -9.78 -5.96 9.97
N ILE A 252 -9.52 -5.79 8.67
CA ILE A 252 -8.23 -5.26 8.15
C ILE A 252 -7.89 -3.92 8.83
N ARG A 253 -8.80 -2.97 8.82
CA ARG A 253 -8.59 -1.63 9.39
C ARG A 253 -8.43 -1.67 10.91
N SER A 254 -9.21 -2.53 11.59
CA SER A 254 -9.11 -2.72 13.05
C SER A 254 -7.75 -3.29 13.46
N ILE A 255 -7.28 -4.35 12.77
CA ILE A 255 -5.96 -4.95 13.00
C ILE A 255 -4.85 -3.90 12.80
N GLY A 256 -4.94 -3.12 11.73
CA GLY A 256 -3.94 -2.09 11.46
C GLY A 256 -3.93 -0.93 12.44
N SER A 257 -5.09 -0.59 13.02
CA SER A 257 -5.17 0.46 14.04
C SER A 257 -4.51 0.03 15.35
N ASN A 258 -4.89 -1.14 15.87
CA ASN A 258 -4.28 -1.76 17.05
C ASN A 258 -4.46 -3.29 16.98
N PRO A 259 -3.40 -4.04 16.64
CA PRO A 259 -3.47 -5.50 16.52
C PRO A 259 -3.86 -6.22 17.82
N GLU A 260 -3.36 -5.72 18.95
CA GLU A 260 -3.64 -6.33 20.27
C GLU A 260 -5.11 -6.14 20.65
N ALA A 261 -5.62 -4.91 20.57
CA ALA A 261 -7.02 -4.61 20.85
C ALA A 261 -7.94 -5.38 19.88
N ALA A 262 -7.58 -5.53 18.62
CA ALA A 262 -8.33 -6.33 17.66
C ALA A 262 -8.40 -7.80 18.07
N ALA A 263 -7.27 -8.38 18.53
CA ALA A 263 -7.23 -9.76 19.03
C ALA A 263 -8.07 -9.94 20.29
N PHE A 264 -7.98 -9.02 21.26
CA PHE A 264 -8.84 -9.03 22.48
C PHE A 264 -10.33 -8.89 22.15
N SER A 265 -10.68 -8.20 21.07
CA SER A 265 -12.07 -8.10 20.57
C SER A 265 -12.53 -9.34 19.79
N GLY A 266 -11.76 -10.44 19.78
CA GLY A 266 -12.12 -11.69 19.13
C GLY A 266 -11.90 -11.71 17.59
N ILE A 267 -11.19 -10.73 17.02
CA ILE A 267 -10.86 -10.74 15.59
C ILE A 267 -9.79 -11.80 15.33
N PRO A 268 -10.02 -12.77 14.41
CA PRO A 268 -9.05 -13.81 14.11
C PRO A 268 -7.90 -13.26 13.22
N VAL A 269 -6.96 -12.53 13.86
CA VAL A 269 -5.87 -11.79 13.19
C VAL A 269 -5.11 -12.65 12.18
N VAL A 270 -4.76 -13.90 12.57
CA VAL A 270 -4.03 -14.84 11.71
C VAL A 270 -4.78 -15.12 10.40
N ARG A 271 -6.07 -15.47 10.50
CA ARG A 271 -6.89 -15.79 9.30
C ARG A 271 -7.04 -14.58 8.39
N ILE A 272 -7.25 -13.40 8.96
CA ILE A 272 -7.42 -12.17 8.17
C ILE A 272 -6.11 -11.81 7.47
N ARG A 273 -4.95 -11.97 8.14
CA ARG A 273 -3.63 -11.76 7.54
C ARG A 273 -3.39 -12.72 6.37
N LEU A 274 -3.63 -14.02 6.55
CA LEU A 274 -3.50 -15.02 5.49
C LEU A 274 -4.39 -14.67 4.27
N LEU A 275 -5.65 -14.34 4.50
CA LEU A 275 -6.56 -13.95 3.43
C LEU A 275 -6.11 -12.69 2.69
N ALA A 276 -5.51 -11.72 3.39
CA ALA A 276 -4.98 -10.51 2.77
C ALA A 276 -3.78 -10.82 1.86
N PHE A 277 -2.87 -11.72 2.28
CA PHE A 277 -1.77 -12.18 1.42
C PHE A 277 -2.27 -13.01 0.22
N VAL A 278 -3.27 -13.89 0.42
CA VAL A 278 -3.91 -14.61 -0.69
C VAL A 278 -4.53 -13.64 -1.69
N LEU A 279 -5.24 -12.63 -1.21
CA LEU A 279 -5.80 -11.58 -2.08
C LEU A 279 -4.69 -10.85 -2.85
N MET A 280 -3.59 -10.47 -2.19
CA MET A 280 -2.45 -9.81 -2.84
C MET A 280 -1.85 -10.69 -3.93
N GLY A 281 -1.61 -11.97 -3.64
CA GLY A 281 -1.12 -12.93 -4.62
C GLY A 281 -2.09 -13.16 -5.79
N THR A 282 -3.41 -13.19 -5.51
CA THR A 282 -4.45 -13.28 -6.54
C THR A 282 -4.40 -12.07 -7.48
N LEU A 283 -4.22 -10.86 -6.93
CA LEU A 283 -4.09 -9.63 -7.73
C LEU A 283 -2.78 -9.62 -8.53
N GLY A 284 -1.68 -10.12 -7.94
CA GLY A 284 -0.42 -10.35 -8.66
C GLY A 284 -0.61 -11.29 -9.84
N GLY A 285 -1.32 -12.41 -9.62
CA GLY A 285 -1.69 -13.36 -10.66
C GLY A 285 -2.58 -12.76 -11.74
N LEU A 286 -3.61 -12.02 -11.36
CA LEU A 286 -4.49 -11.32 -12.30
C LEU A 286 -3.71 -10.32 -13.17
N GLY A 287 -2.85 -9.49 -12.58
CA GLY A 287 -2.01 -8.56 -13.31
C GLY A 287 -1.08 -9.30 -14.28
N GLY A 288 -0.44 -10.39 -13.83
CA GLY A 288 0.48 -11.19 -14.65
C GLY A 288 -0.19 -11.83 -15.86
N VAL A 289 -1.36 -12.45 -15.68
CA VAL A 289 -2.07 -13.06 -16.83
C VAL A 289 -2.71 -12.02 -17.77
N LEU A 290 -3.20 -10.89 -17.22
CA LEU A 290 -3.67 -9.78 -18.05
C LEU A 290 -2.54 -9.21 -18.92
N SER A 291 -1.34 -9.07 -18.38
CA SER A 291 -0.18 -8.60 -19.13
C SER A 291 0.24 -9.61 -20.21
N LEU A 292 0.17 -10.91 -19.92
CA LEU A 292 0.42 -11.96 -20.91
C LEU A 292 -0.54 -11.82 -22.12
N GLY A 293 -1.82 -11.63 -21.85
CA GLY A 293 -2.81 -11.45 -22.94
C GLY A 293 -2.61 -10.13 -23.69
N TYR A 294 -2.21 -9.06 -23.01
CA TYR A 294 -1.99 -7.75 -23.61
C TYR A 294 -0.70 -7.68 -24.44
N PHE A 295 0.43 -8.13 -23.87
CA PHE A 295 1.73 -8.10 -24.56
C PHE A 295 1.96 -9.30 -25.46
N GLY A 296 1.11 -10.32 -25.41
CA GLY A 296 1.23 -11.55 -26.19
C GLY A 296 2.41 -12.43 -25.76
N ALA A 297 2.98 -12.21 -24.57
CA ALA A 297 4.12 -12.98 -24.08
C ALA A 297 4.23 -12.99 -22.54
N GLY A 298 4.64 -14.15 -22.03
CA GLY A 298 5.06 -14.31 -20.62
C GLY A 298 6.58 -14.08 -20.51
N ASP A 299 6.97 -13.08 -19.72
CA ASP A 299 8.38 -12.70 -19.57
C ASP A 299 8.76 -12.71 -18.09
N PRO A 300 9.84 -13.43 -17.70
CA PRO A 300 10.33 -13.45 -16.32
C PRO A 300 10.81 -12.08 -15.80
N ASN A 301 11.07 -11.12 -16.71
CA ASN A 301 11.46 -9.74 -16.35
C ASN A 301 10.26 -8.83 -16.07
N LEU A 302 9.04 -9.22 -16.43
CA LEU A 302 7.84 -8.41 -16.15
C LEU A 302 7.70 -8.12 -14.65
N GLY A 303 7.18 -6.96 -14.35
CA GLY A 303 6.89 -6.56 -12.97
C GLY A 303 8.11 -6.24 -12.11
N ILE A 304 9.32 -6.13 -12.66
CA ILE A 304 10.48 -5.65 -11.90
C ILE A 304 10.23 -4.20 -11.47
N GLY A 305 10.33 -3.94 -10.15
CA GLY A 305 10.05 -2.63 -9.55
C GLY A 305 8.58 -2.33 -9.31
N TYR A 306 7.65 -3.18 -9.77
CA TYR A 306 6.21 -2.98 -9.56
C TYR A 306 5.83 -3.06 -8.07
N GLU A 307 6.57 -3.82 -7.27
CA GLU A 307 6.44 -3.86 -5.82
C GLU A 307 6.59 -2.48 -5.20
N LEU A 308 7.63 -1.74 -5.61
CA LEU A 308 7.89 -0.39 -5.12
C LEU A 308 6.89 0.63 -5.67
N LEU A 309 6.53 0.51 -6.95
CA LEU A 309 5.49 1.34 -7.57
C LEU A 309 4.13 1.15 -6.90
N ALA A 310 3.76 -0.10 -6.55
CA ALA A 310 2.51 -0.39 -5.87
C ALA A 310 2.46 0.22 -4.46
N VAL A 311 3.55 0.13 -3.69
CA VAL A 311 3.68 0.79 -2.39
C VAL A 311 3.57 2.30 -2.55
N ALA A 312 4.33 2.89 -3.48
CA ALA A 312 4.33 4.32 -3.73
C ALA A 312 2.94 4.82 -4.14
N ALA A 313 2.28 4.15 -5.09
CA ALA A 313 0.94 4.49 -5.54
C ALA A 313 -0.08 4.44 -4.39
N ALA A 314 -0.03 3.40 -3.54
CA ALA A 314 -0.91 3.27 -2.39
C ALA A 314 -0.69 4.40 -1.36
N VAL A 315 0.57 4.75 -1.08
CA VAL A 315 0.93 5.82 -0.12
C VAL A 315 0.56 7.20 -0.65
N ILE A 316 0.93 7.51 -1.91
CA ILE A 316 0.54 8.74 -2.60
C ILE A 316 -0.99 8.87 -2.61
N GLY A 317 -1.70 7.75 -2.83
CA GLY A 317 -3.15 7.66 -2.79
C GLY A 317 -3.78 7.86 -1.41
N GLY A 318 -2.97 8.06 -0.34
CA GLY A 318 -3.45 8.35 1.01
C GLY A 318 -3.63 7.13 1.92
N THR A 319 -3.09 5.97 1.54
CA THR A 319 -2.99 4.80 2.42
C THR A 319 -1.88 5.01 3.46
N SER A 320 -2.17 4.70 4.72
CA SER A 320 -1.23 4.91 5.83
C SER A 320 -0.23 3.77 5.95
N LEU A 321 1.08 4.09 5.97
CA LEU A 321 2.14 3.13 6.32
C LEU A 321 2.04 2.65 7.78
N MET A 322 1.41 3.44 8.66
CA MET A 322 1.21 3.09 10.08
C MET A 322 -0.04 2.22 10.31
N GLY A 323 -0.71 1.83 9.23
CA GLY A 323 -1.93 1.00 9.28
C GLY A 323 -3.21 1.76 9.63
N GLY A 324 -4.29 1.03 9.73
CA GLY A 324 -5.63 1.50 10.12
C GLY A 324 -6.40 2.24 9.03
N LYS A 325 -5.73 2.76 8.00
CA LYS A 325 -6.35 3.55 6.93
C LYS A 325 -5.84 3.11 5.56
N ALA A 326 -6.77 2.83 4.66
CA ALA A 326 -6.50 2.58 3.26
C ALA A 326 -7.52 3.25 2.36
N THR A 327 -7.09 3.60 1.15
CA THR A 327 -7.96 4.12 0.10
C THR A 327 -7.67 3.40 -1.21
N ILE A 328 -8.58 2.55 -1.66
CA ILE A 328 -8.42 1.78 -2.91
C ILE A 328 -8.47 2.73 -4.11
N VAL A 329 -9.45 3.64 -4.14
CA VAL A 329 -9.54 4.66 -5.19
C VAL A 329 -8.29 5.54 -5.22
N GLY A 330 -7.78 5.91 -4.03
CA GLY A 330 -6.53 6.66 -3.92
C GLY A 330 -5.35 5.91 -4.52
N ALA A 331 -5.19 4.61 -4.19
CA ALA A 331 -4.12 3.77 -4.73
C ALA A 331 -4.15 3.68 -6.27
N ALA A 332 -5.34 3.53 -6.86
CA ALA A 332 -5.51 3.57 -8.31
C ALA A 332 -5.14 4.94 -8.90
N LEU A 333 -5.57 6.05 -8.27
CA LEU A 333 -5.17 7.39 -8.70
C LEU A 333 -3.66 7.63 -8.55
N GLY A 334 -3.03 7.10 -7.48
CA GLY A 334 -1.58 7.13 -7.31
C GLY A 334 -0.85 6.43 -8.45
N SER A 335 -1.36 5.28 -8.91
CA SER A 335 -0.82 4.56 -10.08
C SER A 335 -0.97 5.38 -11.36
N ILE A 336 -2.10 6.05 -11.56
CA ILE A 336 -2.32 6.95 -12.70
C ILE A 336 -1.35 8.12 -12.65
N LEU A 337 -1.13 8.72 -11.48
CA LEU A 337 -0.14 9.79 -11.34
C LEU A 337 1.26 9.34 -11.76
N LEU A 338 1.70 8.16 -11.29
CA LEU A 338 3.01 7.60 -11.67
C LEU A 338 3.10 7.34 -13.19
N ALA A 339 2.03 6.85 -13.81
CA ALA A 339 1.98 6.66 -15.27
C ALA A 339 2.02 7.99 -16.03
N VAL A 340 1.34 9.04 -15.55
CA VAL A 340 1.41 10.39 -16.15
C VAL A 340 2.83 10.96 -16.03
N VAL A 341 3.51 10.75 -14.89
CA VAL A 341 4.93 11.14 -14.73
C VAL A 341 5.80 10.42 -15.75
N ALA A 342 5.67 9.10 -15.87
CA ALA A 342 6.45 8.30 -16.82
C ALA A 342 6.20 8.74 -18.29
N ALA A 343 4.95 8.96 -18.66
CA ALA A 343 4.59 9.48 -19.97
C ALA A 343 5.16 10.88 -20.20
N GLY A 344 5.09 11.78 -19.19
CA GLY A 344 5.68 13.11 -19.27
C GLY A 344 7.18 13.05 -19.56
N LEU A 345 7.93 12.20 -18.86
CA LEU A 345 9.37 12.02 -19.11
C LEU A 345 9.64 11.61 -20.56
N ALA A 346 8.82 10.71 -21.12
CA ALA A 346 8.94 10.30 -22.51
C ALA A 346 8.64 11.46 -23.48
N TYR A 347 7.61 12.26 -23.23
CA TYR A 347 7.28 13.42 -24.06
C TYR A 347 8.37 14.50 -24.03
N PHE A 348 9.01 14.70 -22.88
CA PHE A 348 10.17 15.61 -22.77
C PHE A 348 11.50 14.97 -23.23
N SER A 349 11.43 13.80 -23.91
CA SER A 349 12.60 13.10 -24.45
C SER A 349 13.68 12.79 -23.40
N VAL A 350 13.28 12.59 -22.16
CA VAL A 350 14.19 12.14 -21.11
C VAL A 350 14.62 10.70 -21.42
N PRO A 351 15.93 10.39 -21.49
CA PRO A 351 16.37 9.04 -21.79
C PRO A 351 15.81 8.01 -20.82
N ILE A 352 15.43 6.84 -21.34
CA ILE A 352 14.77 5.77 -20.54
C ILE A 352 15.57 5.35 -19.30
N ASN A 353 16.89 5.49 -19.35
CA ASN A 353 17.79 5.21 -18.23
C ASN A 353 17.53 6.10 -17.00
N TRP A 354 16.88 7.25 -17.17
CA TRP A 354 16.50 8.15 -16.10
C TRP A 354 15.14 7.85 -15.48
N ASN A 355 14.35 6.95 -16.08
CA ASN A 355 13.02 6.63 -15.58
C ASN A 355 13.03 6.13 -14.12
N SER A 356 13.98 5.24 -13.79
CA SER A 356 14.10 4.73 -12.42
C SER A 356 14.48 5.82 -11.42
N PHE A 357 15.40 6.72 -11.82
CA PHE A 357 15.77 7.88 -10.99
C PHE A 357 14.58 8.82 -10.79
N ALA A 358 13.90 9.19 -11.85
CA ALA A 358 12.76 10.11 -11.80
C ALA A 358 11.60 9.52 -10.98
N THR A 359 11.30 8.23 -11.19
CA THR A 359 10.29 7.51 -10.40
C THR A 359 10.65 7.49 -8.92
N GLY A 360 11.91 7.17 -8.59
CA GLY A 360 12.40 7.18 -7.22
C GLY A 360 12.32 8.58 -6.58
N ALA A 361 12.68 9.63 -7.33
CA ALA A 361 12.58 11.01 -6.87
C ALA A 361 11.12 11.42 -6.61
N VAL A 362 10.19 11.07 -7.49
CA VAL A 362 8.75 11.33 -7.30
C VAL A 362 8.22 10.61 -6.06
N ILE A 363 8.58 9.33 -5.87
CA ILE A 363 8.19 8.55 -4.69
C ILE A 363 8.69 9.25 -3.41
N LEU A 364 9.97 9.61 -3.38
CA LEU A 364 10.59 10.24 -2.22
C LEU A 364 9.93 11.58 -1.90
N LEU A 365 9.72 12.43 -2.90
CA LEU A 365 9.04 13.71 -2.74
C LEU A 365 7.60 13.53 -2.21
N ALA A 366 6.87 12.57 -2.75
CA ALA A 366 5.51 12.27 -2.31
C ALA A 366 5.47 11.83 -0.83
N VAL A 367 6.37 10.94 -0.42
CA VAL A 367 6.47 10.46 0.98
C VAL A 367 6.90 11.58 1.94
N ILE A 368 7.85 12.41 1.53
CA ILE A 368 8.28 13.59 2.33
C ILE A 368 7.11 14.56 2.50
N LEU A 369 6.40 14.86 1.41
CA LEU A 369 5.26 15.79 1.44
C LEU A 369 4.14 15.26 2.33
N ASP A 370 3.78 13.98 2.20
CA ASP A 370 2.78 13.34 3.09
C ASP A 370 3.20 13.43 4.56
N SER A 371 4.47 13.13 4.87
CA SER A 371 5.02 13.22 6.22
C SER A 371 4.93 14.65 6.79
N LEU A 372 5.26 15.66 6.00
CA LEU A 372 5.18 17.07 6.41
C LEU A 372 3.74 17.52 6.65
N LEU A 373 2.81 17.12 5.77
CA LEU A 373 1.39 17.44 5.91
C LEU A 373 0.78 16.79 7.16
N ARG A 374 1.14 15.55 7.47
CA ARG A 374 0.69 14.86 8.69
C ARG A 374 1.21 15.54 9.95
N ARG A 375 2.48 15.92 10.00
CA ARG A 375 3.06 16.66 11.14
C ARG A 375 2.31 17.97 11.43
N ARG A 376 1.93 18.73 10.38
CA ARG A 376 1.15 19.98 10.55
C ARG A 376 -0.25 19.71 11.10
N ARG A 377 -0.91 18.61 10.71
CA ARG A 377 -2.25 18.24 11.23
C ARG A 377 -2.20 17.84 12.71
N THR A 378 -1.16 17.13 13.13
CA THR A 378 -0.99 16.70 14.54
C THR A 378 -0.70 17.90 15.47
N ASN A 379 0.06 18.88 15.00
CA ASN A 379 0.37 20.09 15.78
C ASN A 379 -0.80 21.05 15.92
N ASN A 380 -1.80 20.98 15.04
CA ASN A 380 -2.99 21.84 15.08
C ASN A 380 -4.19 21.20 15.78
N SER A 381 -4.07 19.99 16.32
CA SER A 381 -5.09 19.39 17.17
C SER A 381 -4.96 20.00 18.57
N PRO A 382 -6.01 20.67 19.12
CA PRO A 382 -5.98 21.13 20.51
C PRO A 382 -5.74 19.91 21.41
N ARG A 383 -4.77 19.99 22.30
CA ARG A 383 -4.61 19.02 23.38
C ARG A 383 -5.84 19.18 24.29
N LEU A 384 -6.79 18.21 24.19
CA LEU A 384 -7.86 18.03 25.17
C LEU A 384 -7.30 17.35 26.41
#